data_dd48e69b1c0e1f54daccfe6ad4145a80
#
_entry.id   dd48e69b1c0e1f54daccfe6ad4145a80
#
_cell.length_a   1.000
_cell.length_b   1.000
_cell.length_c   1.000
_cell.angle_alpha   90.00
_cell.angle_beta   90.00
_cell.angle_gamma   90.00
#
_symmetry.space_group_name_H-M   'P 1'
#
loop_
_entity.id
_entity.type
_entity.pdbx_description
1 polymer ?
#
loop_
_entity_poly.entity_id
_entity_poly.type
_entity_poly.pdbx_seq_one_letter_code
_entity_poly.pdbx_strand_id
1 'polypeptide(L)'
;KSLGVGSFGKLYLATDLKTGEEVAVKAETDLGKKTSPLRAEAEVRVLIHLQGGPGIPSVYWVGKRELAGENCNILVMDLLGPDMEDLLEMMRVRKVSLKTGLMLTLQMLECLEHIHGQGVLHRDIKPENFLMGVRDNANKVYLIDYGMA
;
A
#
# COMPACT_ATOMS: atom_id res chain seq x y z
N LYS A 1 -4.83 -0.43 16.40
CA LYS A 1 -4.91 -1.90 16.32
C LYS A 1 -3.87 -2.39 15.31
N SER A 2 -3.12 -3.47 15.62
CA SER A 2 -2.20 -4.08 14.63
C SER A 2 -3.02 -4.74 13.51
N LEU A 3 -2.65 -4.46 12.26
CA LEU A 3 -3.23 -5.08 11.06
C LEU A 3 -2.36 -6.25 10.57
N GLY A 4 -1.05 -6.19 10.83
CA GLY A 4 -0.13 -7.24 10.41
C GLY A 4 1.33 -6.88 10.69
N VAL A 5 2.19 -7.86 10.49
CA VAL A 5 3.65 -7.69 10.49
C VAL A 5 4.13 -8.17 9.14
N GLY A 6 4.56 -7.24 8.30
CA GLY A 6 5.16 -7.54 7.00
C GLY A 6 6.66 -7.71 7.08
N SER A 7 7.28 -8.09 5.97
CA SER A 7 8.73 -8.28 5.83
C SER A 7 9.55 -7.02 6.19
N PHE A 8 8.93 -5.84 6.16
CA PHE A 8 9.58 -4.54 6.30
C PHE A 8 9.04 -3.66 7.43
N GLY A 9 8.20 -4.20 8.33
CA GLY A 9 7.69 -3.41 9.46
C GLY A 9 6.32 -3.85 9.94
N LYS A 10 5.79 -3.09 10.90
CA LYS A 10 4.48 -3.32 11.50
C LYS A 10 3.46 -2.35 10.88
N LEU A 11 2.31 -2.90 10.52
CA LEU A 11 1.19 -2.12 9.99
C LEU A 11 0.10 -1.98 11.07
N TYR A 12 -0.35 -0.77 11.28
CA TYR A 12 -1.38 -0.44 12.27
C TYR A 12 -2.57 0.27 11.63
N LEU A 13 -3.76 -0.07 12.10
CA LEU A 13 -4.95 0.76 11.95
C LEU A 13 -4.89 1.90 12.95
N ALA A 14 -5.04 3.12 12.49
CA ALA A 14 -5.14 4.33 13.29
C ALA A 14 -6.34 5.18 12.87
N THR A 15 -6.68 6.18 13.65
CA THR A 15 -7.71 7.17 13.32
C THR A 15 -7.05 8.54 13.29
N ASP A 16 -7.24 9.29 12.22
CA ASP A 16 -6.86 10.70 12.17
C ASP A 16 -7.78 11.49 13.11
N LEU A 17 -7.20 12.11 14.13
CA LEU A 17 -7.96 12.84 15.14
C LEU A 17 -8.61 14.13 14.63
N LYS A 18 -8.20 14.61 13.45
CA LYS A 18 -8.77 15.84 12.85
C LYS A 18 -9.98 15.51 11.99
N THR A 19 -9.91 14.44 11.21
CA THR A 19 -10.96 14.07 10.26
C THR A 19 -11.89 12.99 10.80
N GLY A 20 -11.42 12.20 11.78
CA GLY A 20 -12.10 10.99 12.27
C GLY A 20 -11.96 9.78 11.32
N GLU A 21 -11.22 9.92 10.24
CA GLU A 21 -11.03 8.86 9.26
C GLU A 21 -10.01 7.82 9.71
N GLU A 22 -10.23 6.58 9.29
CA GLU A 22 -9.27 5.50 9.52
C GLU A 22 -8.16 5.54 8.47
N VAL A 23 -6.93 5.37 8.94
CA VAL A 23 -5.72 5.38 8.13
C VAL A 23 -4.83 4.18 8.46
N ALA A 24 -3.98 3.79 7.51
CA ALA A 24 -2.93 2.83 7.73
C ALA A 24 -1.64 3.54 8.16
N VAL A 25 -0.98 3.01 9.18
CA VAL A 25 0.30 3.50 9.67
C VAL A 25 1.32 2.38 9.56
N LYS A 26 2.24 2.50 8.60
CA LYS A 26 3.41 1.62 8.46
C LYS A 26 4.53 2.16 9.32
N ALA A 27 5.02 1.33 10.25
CA ALA A 27 6.11 1.68 11.14
C ALA A 27 7.27 0.70 10.96
N GLU A 28 8.42 1.20 10.55
CA GLU A 28 9.65 0.42 10.36
C GLU A 28 10.68 0.86 11.39
N THR A 29 11.13 -0.07 12.23
CA THR A 29 12.16 0.22 13.22
C THR A 29 13.50 0.49 12.54
N ASP A 30 14.14 1.61 12.91
CA ASP A 30 15.46 1.99 12.45
C ASP A 30 16.53 1.14 13.17
N LEU A 31 16.65 -0.13 12.79
CA LEU A 31 17.59 -1.09 13.40
C LEU A 31 19.06 -0.85 12.97
N GLY A 32 19.37 0.30 12.40
CA GLY A 32 20.73 0.81 12.17
C GLY A 32 21.65 -0.01 11.25
N LYS A 33 21.33 -1.28 10.93
CA LYS A 33 22.23 -2.15 10.12
C LYS A 33 21.57 -3.28 9.30
N LYS A 34 20.28 -3.58 9.45
CA LYS A 34 19.66 -4.74 8.76
C LYS A 34 18.62 -4.40 7.70
N THR A 35 17.98 -3.26 7.77
CA THR A 35 17.19 -2.71 6.68
C THR A 35 17.90 -1.44 6.23
N SER A 36 18.30 -1.36 4.97
CA SER A 36 18.93 -0.14 4.47
C SER A 36 17.95 1.03 4.66
N PRO A 37 18.27 2.06 5.46
CA PRO A 37 17.42 3.26 5.58
C PRO A 37 17.09 3.85 4.21
N LEU A 38 17.98 3.62 3.24
CA LEU A 38 17.82 3.99 1.84
C LEU A 38 16.63 3.32 1.15
N ARG A 39 16.22 2.13 1.60
CA ARG A 39 15.13 1.38 0.94
C ARG A 39 13.76 1.91 1.34
N ALA A 40 13.52 2.11 2.63
CA ALA A 40 12.28 2.73 3.13
C ALA A 40 12.12 4.17 2.61
N GLU A 41 13.22 4.93 2.57
CA GLU A 41 13.21 6.28 2.02
C GLU A 41 12.98 6.27 0.49
N ALA A 42 13.52 5.30 -0.23
CA ALA A 42 13.31 5.16 -1.68
C ALA A 42 11.85 4.80 -1.99
N GLU A 43 11.26 3.82 -1.29
CA GLU A 43 9.84 3.45 -1.41
C GLU A 43 8.93 4.66 -1.21
N VAL A 44 9.15 5.41 -0.14
CA VAL A 44 8.37 6.62 0.16
C VAL A 44 8.53 7.69 -0.92
N ARG A 45 9.75 7.92 -1.44
CA ARG A 45 9.99 8.90 -2.52
C ARG A 45 9.26 8.50 -3.80
N VAL A 46 9.28 7.22 -4.17
CA VAL A 46 8.54 6.70 -5.34
C VAL A 46 7.06 6.92 -5.13
N LEU A 47 6.52 6.54 -3.96
CA LEU A 47 5.10 6.69 -3.66
C LEU A 47 4.66 8.17 -3.69
N ILE A 48 5.47 9.10 -3.17
CA ILE A 48 5.21 10.55 -3.25
C ILE A 48 5.26 11.04 -4.70
N HIS A 49 6.21 10.57 -5.50
CA HIS A 49 6.32 10.94 -6.91
C HIS A 49 5.09 10.54 -7.74
N LEU A 50 4.49 9.39 -7.40
CA LEU A 50 3.34 8.82 -8.10
C LEU A 50 1.98 9.39 -7.63
N GLN A 51 1.94 10.23 -6.58
CA GLN A 51 0.68 10.71 -6.00
C GLN A 51 -0.28 11.33 -7.02
N GLY A 52 -1.59 11.12 -6.79
CA GLY A 52 -2.66 11.61 -7.66
C GLY A 52 -2.95 10.73 -8.87
N GLY A 53 -2.18 9.68 -9.10
CA GLY A 53 -2.44 8.72 -10.16
C GLY A 53 -3.47 7.64 -9.79
N PRO A 54 -4.06 6.97 -10.79
CA PRO A 54 -5.00 5.87 -10.54
C PRO A 54 -4.31 4.75 -9.78
N GLY A 55 -4.98 4.23 -8.76
CA GLY A 55 -4.49 3.09 -7.97
C GLY A 55 -3.25 3.39 -7.11
N ILE A 56 -2.94 4.64 -6.85
CA ILE A 56 -1.85 5.04 -5.94
C ILE A 56 -2.46 5.45 -4.59
N PRO A 57 -2.08 4.81 -3.47
CA PRO A 57 -2.56 5.20 -2.15
C PRO A 57 -2.13 6.63 -1.80
N SER A 58 -3.04 7.40 -1.21
CA SER A 58 -2.70 8.75 -0.74
C SER A 58 -1.76 8.68 0.44
N VAL A 59 -0.74 9.52 0.45
CA VAL A 59 0.20 9.68 1.56
C VAL A 59 -0.20 10.92 2.35
N TYR A 60 -0.49 10.75 3.64
CA TYR A 60 -0.92 11.83 4.53
C TYR A 60 0.24 12.40 5.35
N TRP A 61 1.17 11.54 5.77
CA TRP A 61 2.32 11.96 6.55
C TRP A 61 3.48 10.97 6.46
N VAL A 62 4.70 11.51 6.49
CA VAL A 62 5.95 10.75 6.54
C VAL A 62 6.89 11.40 7.55
N GLY A 63 7.58 10.61 8.32
CA GLY A 63 8.59 11.13 9.26
C GLY A 63 9.13 10.09 10.20
N LYS A 64 9.96 10.55 11.15
CA LYS A 64 10.53 9.70 12.20
C LYS A 64 9.85 9.99 13.53
N ARG A 65 9.54 8.95 14.28
CA ARG A 65 9.00 9.02 15.63
C ARG A 65 9.55 7.88 16.47
N GLU A 66 9.65 8.14 17.75
CA GLU A 66 9.92 7.09 18.74
C GLU A 66 8.60 6.36 19.07
N LEU A 67 8.59 5.04 18.91
CA LEU A 67 7.50 4.14 19.29
C LEU A 67 8.05 3.06 20.20
N ALA A 68 7.51 2.98 21.41
CA ALA A 68 7.90 1.99 22.43
C ALA A 68 9.43 1.96 22.73
N GLY A 69 10.10 3.12 22.71
CA GLY A 69 11.54 3.25 22.94
C GLY A 69 12.42 2.99 21.71
N GLU A 70 11.83 2.76 20.56
CA GLU A 70 12.55 2.54 19.30
C GLU A 70 12.29 3.67 18.31
N ASN A 71 13.35 4.15 17.63
CA ASN A 71 13.19 5.10 16.54
C ASN A 71 12.62 4.37 15.32
N CYS A 72 11.47 4.85 14.82
CA CYS A 72 10.77 4.28 13.68
C CYS A 72 10.60 5.30 12.56
N ASN A 73 10.77 4.84 11.33
CA ASN A 73 10.26 5.53 10.14
C ASN A 73 8.76 5.24 10.06
N ILE A 74 7.96 6.28 9.95
CA ILE A 74 6.50 6.19 9.91
C ILE A 74 6.00 6.73 8.58
N LEU A 75 5.14 5.94 7.94
CA LEU A 75 4.36 6.33 6.78
C LEU A 75 2.87 6.21 7.14
N VAL A 76 2.12 7.31 6.98
CA VAL A 76 0.65 7.34 7.15
C VAL A 76 0.03 7.48 5.77
N MET A 77 -0.86 6.55 5.43
CA MET A 77 -1.46 6.47 4.10
C MET A 77 -2.89 5.94 4.17
N ASP A 78 -3.56 5.88 3.01
CA ASP A 78 -4.89 5.28 2.88
C ASP A 78 -4.95 3.90 3.55
N LEU A 79 -6.05 3.67 4.30
CA LEU A 79 -6.41 2.33 4.70
C LEU A 79 -6.98 1.60 3.50
N LEU A 80 -6.40 0.44 3.18
CA LEU A 80 -6.86 -0.43 2.11
C LEU A 80 -7.50 -1.70 2.68
N GLY A 81 -8.26 -2.37 1.84
CA GLY A 81 -8.94 -3.63 2.11
C GLY A 81 -8.06 -4.84 1.78
N PRO A 82 -8.70 -5.99 1.48
CA PRO A 82 -8.00 -7.22 1.14
C PRO A 82 -7.23 -7.07 -0.18
N ASP A 83 -6.13 -7.81 -0.32
CA ASP A 83 -5.46 -7.98 -1.59
C ASP A 83 -6.23 -8.94 -2.53
N MET A 84 -5.75 -9.08 -3.75
CA MET A 84 -6.44 -9.92 -4.75
C MET A 84 -6.38 -11.41 -4.42
N GLU A 85 -5.35 -11.90 -3.74
CA GLU A 85 -5.26 -13.29 -3.31
C GLU A 85 -6.26 -13.55 -2.19
N ASP A 86 -6.26 -12.71 -1.14
CA ASP A 86 -7.23 -12.76 -0.03
C ASP A 86 -8.67 -12.64 -0.53
N LEU A 87 -8.93 -11.75 -1.51
CA LEU A 87 -10.26 -11.58 -2.08
C LEU A 87 -10.77 -12.86 -2.72
N LEU A 88 -9.93 -13.57 -3.47
CA LEU A 88 -10.28 -14.85 -4.09
C LEU A 88 -10.55 -15.93 -3.05
N GLU A 89 -9.76 -15.99 -1.98
CA GLU A 89 -9.96 -16.93 -0.87
C GLU A 89 -11.27 -16.63 -0.10
N MET A 90 -11.52 -15.36 0.24
CA MET A 90 -12.73 -14.93 0.96
C MET A 90 -14.01 -15.27 0.21
N MET A 91 -13.99 -15.15 -1.10
CA MET A 91 -15.15 -15.48 -1.94
C MET A 91 -15.40 -16.99 -2.06
N ARG A 92 -14.51 -17.85 -1.52
CA ARG A 92 -14.52 -19.32 -1.67
C ARG A 92 -14.71 -19.76 -3.13
N VAL A 93 -14.40 -18.88 -4.06
CA VAL A 93 -14.59 -19.07 -5.49
C VAL A 93 -13.22 -18.85 -6.12
N ARG A 94 -12.57 -19.90 -6.53
CA ARG A 94 -11.31 -19.80 -7.31
C ARG A 94 -11.53 -19.17 -8.70
N LYS A 95 -12.72 -18.65 -8.97
CA LYS A 95 -13.07 -18.05 -10.27
C LYS A 95 -13.99 -16.84 -10.04
N VAL A 96 -13.52 -15.68 -10.40
CA VAL A 96 -14.36 -14.48 -10.58
C VAL A 96 -15.12 -14.56 -11.90
N SER A 97 -16.25 -13.84 -12.01
CA SER A 97 -16.93 -13.72 -13.30
C SER A 97 -16.03 -13.05 -14.33
N LEU A 98 -16.20 -13.37 -15.61
CA LEU A 98 -15.43 -12.70 -16.68
C LEU A 98 -15.56 -11.18 -16.59
N LYS A 99 -16.76 -10.66 -16.31
CA LYS A 99 -17.00 -9.22 -16.15
C LYS A 99 -16.16 -8.64 -15.01
N THR A 100 -16.19 -9.27 -13.84
CA THR A 100 -15.41 -8.82 -12.68
C THR A 100 -13.92 -8.89 -12.97
N GLY A 101 -13.44 -9.99 -13.56
CA GLY A 101 -12.04 -10.13 -13.94
C GLY A 101 -11.58 -9.04 -14.91
N LEU A 102 -12.37 -8.72 -15.93
CA LEU A 102 -12.05 -7.65 -16.88
C LEU A 102 -12.03 -6.27 -16.19
N MET A 103 -12.96 -5.98 -15.29
CA MET A 103 -13.00 -4.71 -14.56
C MET A 103 -11.77 -4.53 -13.66
N LEU A 104 -11.35 -5.58 -12.96
CA LEU A 104 -10.15 -5.55 -12.13
C LEU A 104 -8.89 -5.40 -12.98
N THR A 105 -8.79 -6.19 -14.06
CA THR A 105 -7.64 -6.13 -14.97
C THR A 105 -7.48 -4.74 -15.59
N LEU A 106 -8.57 -4.09 -16.00
CA LEU A 106 -8.53 -2.74 -16.54
C LEU A 106 -7.91 -1.76 -15.54
N GLN A 107 -8.37 -1.77 -14.28
CA GLN A 107 -7.82 -0.88 -13.26
C GLN A 107 -6.35 -1.18 -12.95
N MET A 108 -5.95 -2.46 -12.93
CA MET A 108 -4.54 -2.84 -12.78
C MET A 108 -3.68 -2.29 -13.93
N LEU A 109 -4.18 -2.37 -15.17
CA LEU A 109 -3.48 -1.83 -16.33
C LEU A 109 -3.37 -0.30 -16.29
N GLU A 110 -4.45 0.40 -15.90
CA GLU A 110 -4.43 1.86 -15.72
C GLU A 110 -3.39 2.29 -14.68
N CYS A 111 -3.29 1.53 -13.58
CA CYS A 111 -2.28 1.75 -12.56
C CYS A 111 -0.86 1.56 -13.11
N LEU A 112 -0.61 0.47 -13.85
CA LEU A 112 0.68 0.18 -14.47
C LEU A 112 1.03 1.22 -15.55
N GLU A 113 0.08 1.63 -16.37
CA GLU A 113 0.26 2.68 -17.37
C GLU A 113 0.71 3.98 -16.70
N HIS A 114 0.05 4.37 -15.60
CA HIS A 114 0.43 5.56 -14.84
C HIS A 114 1.87 5.48 -14.34
N ILE A 115 2.25 4.43 -13.60
CA ILE A 115 3.60 4.34 -13.03
C ILE A 115 4.68 4.25 -14.10
N HIS A 116 4.43 3.53 -15.20
CA HIS A 116 5.36 3.47 -16.35
C HIS A 116 5.48 4.83 -17.04
N GLY A 117 4.38 5.57 -17.19
CA GLY A 117 4.36 6.93 -17.73
C GLY A 117 5.17 7.93 -16.87
N GLN A 118 5.29 7.66 -15.56
CA GLN A 118 6.14 8.43 -14.64
C GLN A 118 7.59 7.90 -14.58
N GLY A 119 7.97 6.95 -15.44
CA GLY A 119 9.31 6.38 -15.50
C GLY A 119 9.63 5.39 -14.37
N VAL A 120 8.63 4.87 -13.69
CA VAL A 120 8.78 3.92 -12.57
C VAL A 120 8.44 2.50 -13.02
N LEU A 121 9.31 1.55 -12.71
CA LEU A 121 9.06 0.11 -12.85
C LEU A 121 8.90 -0.51 -11.47
N HIS A 122 7.78 -1.16 -11.20
CA HIS A 122 7.47 -1.74 -9.88
C HIS A 122 8.37 -2.93 -9.52
N ARG A 123 8.66 -3.80 -10.46
CA ARG A 123 9.54 -4.99 -10.39
C ARG A 123 9.09 -6.11 -9.44
N ASP A 124 7.89 -5.99 -8.82
CA ASP A 124 7.28 -7.04 -7.98
C ASP A 124 5.76 -7.08 -8.19
N ILE A 125 5.32 -7.22 -9.45
CA ILE A 125 3.90 -7.31 -9.79
C ILE A 125 3.38 -8.71 -9.47
N LYS A 126 2.44 -8.78 -8.51
CA LYS A 126 1.76 -10.00 -8.05
C LYS A 126 0.41 -9.68 -7.42
N PRO A 127 -0.52 -10.65 -7.28
CA PRO A 127 -1.85 -10.43 -6.73
C PRO A 127 -1.83 -9.76 -5.34
N GLU A 128 -0.90 -10.13 -4.48
CA GLU A 128 -0.78 -9.64 -3.10
C GLU A 128 -0.41 -8.15 -3.03
N ASN A 129 0.12 -7.57 -4.11
CA ASN A 129 0.44 -6.15 -4.19
C ASN A 129 -0.69 -5.30 -4.77
N PHE A 130 -1.80 -5.91 -5.22
CA PHE A 130 -3.01 -5.19 -5.62
C PHE A 130 -4.09 -5.35 -4.55
N LEU A 131 -4.46 -4.25 -3.90
CA LEU A 131 -5.47 -4.22 -2.84
C LEU A 131 -6.73 -3.52 -3.32
N MET A 132 -7.86 -3.94 -2.78
CA MET A 132 -9.10 -3.18 -2.92
C MET A 132 -9.08 -1.97 -1.98
N GLY A 133 -9.74 -0.90 -2.37
CA GLY A 133 -10.02 0.17 -1.44
C GLY A 133 -11.06 -0.24 -0.39
N VAL A 134 -11.39 0.69 0.51
CA VAL A 134 -12.43 0.50 1.53
C VAL A 134 -13.52 1.58 1.41
N ARG A 135 -14.68 1.32 1.98
CA ARG A 135 -15.82 2.27 2.02
C ARG A 135 -16.20 2.77 0.62
N ASP A 136 -16.17 4.08 0.38
CA ASP A 136 -16.53 4.70 -0.91
C ASP A 136 -15.59 4.34 -2.05
N ASN A 137 -14.39 3.86 -1.70
CA ASN A 137 -13.38 3.39 -2.65
C ASN A 137 -13.32 1.86 -2.78
N ALA A 138 -14.28 1.11 -2.22
CA ALA A 138 -14.25 -0.35 -2.19
C ALA A 138 -14.27 -1.03 -3.58
N ASN A 139 -14.59 -0.29 -4.63
CA ASN A 139 -14.55 -0.73 -6.03
C ASN A 139 -13.27 -0.33 -6.78
N LYS A 140 -12.32 0.30 -6.10
CA LYS A 140 -11.04 0.73 -6.69
C LYS A 140 -9.92 -0.23 -6.31
N VAL A 141 -9.02 -0.43 -7.26
CA VAL A 141 -7.79 -1.22 -7.08
C VAL A 141 -6.62 -0.29 -6.82
N TYR A 142 -5.77 -0.66 -5.87
CA TYR A 142 -4.57 0.08 -5.50
C TYR A 142 -3.34 -0.83 -5.60
N LEU A 143 -2.21 -0.29 -6.06
CA LEU A 143 -0.92 -0.96 -6.09
C LEU A 143 -0.06 -0.46 -4.94
N ILE A 144 0.53 -1.40 -4.21
CA ILE A 144 1.35 -1.13 -3.03
C ILE A 144 2.74 -1.77 -3.17
N ASP A 145 3.63 -1.50 -2.22
CA ASP A 145 4.97 -2.10 -2.08
C ASP A 145 5.95 -1.72 -3.20
N TYR A 146 6.33 -0.45 -3.23
CA TYR A 146 7.34 0.08 -4.14
C TYR A 146 8.79 -0.14 -3.67
N GLY A 147 9.01 -1.05 -2.73
CA GLY A 147 10.33 -1.31 -2.16
C GLY A 147 11.37 -1.88 -3.12
N MET A 148 10.93 -2.29 -4.31
CA MET A 148 11.80 -2.77 -5.39
C MET A 148 11.80 -1.85 -6.62
N ALA A 149 11.03 -0.77 -6.62
CA ALA A 149 10.86 0.15 -7.74
C ALA A 149 12.13 0.99 -8.03
#